data_5f9920fe4bc72df85a0c64f0434ff052
#
_entry.id   5f9920fe4bc72df85a0c64f0434ff052
#
_cell.length_a   1.000
_cell.length_b   1.000
_cell.length_c   1.000
_cell.angle_alpha   90.00
_cell.angle_beta   90.00
_cell.angle_gamma   90.00
#
_symmetry.space_group_name_H-M   'P 1'
#
loop_
_entity.id
_entity.type
_entity.pdbx_description
1 polymer ?
#
loop_
_entity_poly.entity_id
_entity_poly.type
_entity_poly.pdbx_seq_one_letter_code
_entity_poly.pdbx_strand_id
1 'polypeptide(L)'
;MTGVVDVLLRGPRYYGVYRGTVVNNIDPLQMGRIMAMVPDVSGIVPSTWAMPCAPIAGKQMGAFMVPQIGSGVWIQYEGGDPDHPVWVGGWWGSVAEVPALALAGVPGDPNIVIQTTLQNAIVMSDLPGPTGGIMLKSTTGATIIVNDTGIFIQNGKGASIVMTGPTVTINAGALVVV
;
A
#
# COMPACT_ATOMS: atom_id res chain seq x y z
N MET A 1 -7.94 -32.42 -30.52
CA MET A 1 -9.31 -32.67 -30.01
C MET A 1 -9.45 -32.60 -28.51
N THR A 2 -8.37 -32.57 -27.72
CA THR A 2 -8.41 -32.49 -26.23
C THR A 2 -8.91 -31.15 -25.68
N GLY A 3 -8.66 -30.02 -26.32
CA GLY A 3 -9.02 -28.72 -25.80
C GLY A 3 -10.52 -28.38 -25.76
N VAL A 4 -11.29 -28.84 -26.75
CA VAL A 4 -12.76 -28.56 -26.83
C VAL A 4 -13.53 -29.38 -25.78
N VAL A 5 -13.12 -30.60 -25.53
CA VAL A 5 -13.75 -31.48 -24.53
C VAL A 5 -13.45 -30.97 -23.12
N ASP A 6 -12.25 -30.44 -22.87
CA ASP A 6 -11.88 -29.90 -21.59
C ASP A 6 -12.67 -28.61 -21.23
N VAL A 7 -12.89 -27.72 -22.21
CA VAL A 7 -13.73 -26.51 -22.05
C VAL A 7 -15.20 -26.88 -21.79
N LEU A 8 -15.72 -27.93 -22.44
CA LEU A 8 -17.09 -28.36 -22.23
C LEU A 8 -17.33 -29.01 -20.86
N LEU A 9 -16.29 -29.62 -20.27
CA LEU A 9 -16.39 -30.28 -18.97
C LEU A 9 -16.00 -29.39 -17.79
N ARG A 10 -15.11 -28.40 -18.00
CA ARG A 10 -14.53 -27.56 -16.92
C ARG A 10 -14.85 -26.07 -17.03
N GLY A 11 -15.57 -25.65 -18.06
CA GLY A 11 -15.85 -24.25 -18.35
C GLY A 11 -14.61 -23.49 -18.92
N PRO A 12 -14.78 -22.18 -19.19
CA PRO A 12 -13.72 -21.34 -19.71
C PRO A 12 -12.57 -21.19 -18.70
N ARG A 13 -11.32 -21.14 -19.22
CA ARG A 13 -10.12 -20.92 -18.42
C ARG A 13 -9.55 -19.53 -18.70
N TYR A 14 -9.17 -18.82 -17.64
CA TYR A 14 -8.70 -17.45 -17.69
C TYR A 14 -7.23 -17.37 -17.24
N TYR A 15 -6.32 -17.28 -18.22
CA TYR A 15 -4.89 -17.15 -17.99
C TYR A 15 -4.47 -15.69 -18.17
N GLY A 16 -3.54 -15.22 -17.33
CA GLY A 16 -3.05 -13.84 -17.36
C GLY A 16 -3.55 -13.02 -16.18
N VAL A 17 -3.56 -11.69 -16.35
CA VAL A 17 -3.89 -10.72 -15.31
C VAL A 17 -5.09 -9.90 -15.76
N TYR A 18 -6.07 -9.76 -14.90
CA TYR A 18 -7.33 -9.06 -15.16
C TYR A 18 -7.50 -7.87 -14.22
N ARG A 19 -8.07 -6.79 -14.72
CA ARG A 19 -8.44 -5.65 -13.88
C ARG A 19 -9.68 -5.96 -13.08
N GLY A 20 -9.60 -5.72 -11.76
CA GLY A 20 -10.73 -5.82 -10.87
C GLY A 20 -10.88 -4.58 -10.00
N THR A 21 -12.05 -4.44 -9.40
CA THR A 21 -12.33 -3.44 -8.37
C THR A 21 -12.81 -4.16 -7.11
N VAL A 22 -12.24 -3.84 -5.97
CA VAL A 22 -12.63 -4.43 -4.69
C VAL A 22 -14.07 -4.05 -4.34
N VAL A 23 -14.92 -5.04 -4.09
CA VAL A 23 -16.30 -4.83 -3.67
C VAL A 23 -16.56 -5.29 -2.24
N ASN A 24 -15.71 -6.18 -1.70
CA ASN A 24 -15.75 -6.59 -0.30
C ASN A 24 -14.36 -6.99 0.17
N ASN A 25 -13.94 -6.49 1.33
CA ASN A 25 -12.69 -6.83 2.00
C ASN A 25 -12.89 -7.24 3.48
N ILE A 26 -14.15 -7.48 3.87
CA ILE A 26 -14.50 -7.97 5.22
C ILE A 26 -14.44 -9.51 5.19
N ASP A 27 -13.22 -10.03 5.20
CA ASP A 27 -12.98 -11.47 5.14
C ASP A 27 -13.34 -12.17 6.46
N PRO A 28 -14.32 -13.09 6.48
CA PRO A 28 -14.69 -13.83 7.71
C PRO A 28 -13.57 -14.67 8.30
N LEU A 29 -12.60 -15.10 7.49
CA LEU A 29 -11.44 -15.88 7.93
C LEU A 29 -10.23 -15.00 8.29
N GLN A 30 -10.31 -13.67 8.10
CA GLN A 30 -9.25 -12.71 8.43
C GLN A 30 -7.88 -13.03 7.78
N MET A 31 -7.90 -13.63 6.59
CA MET A 31 -6.71 -14.02 5.83
C MET A 31 -6.28 -12.95 4.80
N GLY A 32 -6.98 -11.81 4.77
CA GLY A 32 -6.73 -10.75 3.79
C GLY A 32 -7.30 -11.02 2.41
N ARG A 33 -8.30 -11.91 2.32
CA ARG A 33 -9.04 -12.16 1.07
C ARG A 33 -9.96 -10.99 0.75
N ILE A 34 -10.23 -10.84 -0.53
CA ILE A 34 -11.17 -9.84 -1.05
C ILE A 34 -12.15 -10.48 -2.03
N MET A 35 -13.29 -9.83 -2.25
CA MET A 35 -14.12 -10.08 -3.42
C MET A 35 -13.95 -8.90 -4.39
N ALA A 36 -13.74 -9.20 -5.65
CA ALA A 36 -13.56 -8.18 -6.68
C ALA A 36 -14.58 -8.35 -7.80
N MET A 37 -15.00 -7.25 -8.38
CA MET A 37 -15.68 -7.24 -9.67
C MET A 37 -14.61 -7.27 -10.77
N VAL A 38 -14.69 -8.26 -11.65
CA VAL A 38 -13.74 -8.47 -12.74
C VAL A 38 -14.53 -8.52 -14.06
N PRO A 39 -14.76 -7.37 -14.72
CA PRO A 39 -15.69 -7.28 -15.87
C PRO A 39 -15.36 -8.23 -17.02
N ASP A 40 -14.08 -8.43 -17.31
CA ASP A 40 -13.62 -9.27 -18.42
C ASP A 40 -13.80 -10.78 -18.17
N VAL A 41 -14.18 -11.19 -16.93
CA VAL A 41 -14.33 -12.59 -16.54
C VAL A 41 -15.78 -12.91 -16.13
N SER A 42 -16.33 -12.12 -15.23
CA SER A 42 -17.67 -12.36 -14.62
C SER A 42 -18.64 -11.20 -14.83
N GLY A 43 -18.29 -10.18 -15.62
CA GLY A 43 -19.13 -9.01 -15.84
C GLY A 43 -19.40 -8.26 -14.54
N ILE A 44 -20.66 -8.15 -14.15
CA ILE A 44 -21.08 -7.43 -12.93
C ILE A 44 -21.17 -8.34 -11.70
N VAL A 45 -20.88 -9.64 -11.83
CA VAL A 45 -20.94 -10.59 -10.72
C VAL A 45 -19.61 -10.55 -9.97
N PRO A 46 -19.61 -10.32 -8.64
CA PRO A 46 -18.38 -10.40 -7.85
C PRO A 46 -17.72 -11.77 -7.93
N SER A 47 -16.42 -11.81 -7.84
CA SER A 47 -15.64 -13.05 -7.71
C SER A 47 -15.96 -13.78 -6.39
N THR A 48 -15.59 -15.03 -6.29
CA THR A 48 -15.39 -15.69 -5.00
C THR A 48 -14.28 -14.98 -4.20
N TRP A 49 -13.99 -15.44 -2.99
CA TRP A 49 -12.92 -14.87 -2.17
C TRP A 49 -11.54 -15.06 -2.82
N ALA A 50 -10.96 -13.99 -3.32
CA ALA A 50 -9.61 -13.96 -3.88
C ALA A 50 -8.55 -14.00 -2.78
N MET A 51 -7.64 -14.97 -2.85
CA MET A 51 -6.52 -15.10 -1.93
C MET A 51 -5.49 -13.98 -2.15
N PRO A 52 -4.82 -13.48 -1.10
CA PRO A 52 -3.72 -12.54 -1.26
C PRO A 52 -2.45 -13.22 -1.79
N CYS A 53 -1.81 -12.63 -2.81
CA CYS A 53 -0.42 -12.92 -3.15
C CYS A 53 0.48 -11.94 -2.38
N ALA A 54 0.71 -12.19 -1.10
CA ALA A 54 1.52 -11.33 -0.26
C ALA A 54 3.01 -11.45 -0.60
N PRO A 55 3.81 -10.36 -0.53
CA PRO A 55 5.26 -10.40 -0.78
C PRO A 55 5.99 -11.38 0.13
N ILE A 56 5.52 -11.54 1.35
CA ILE A 56 5.97 -12.54 2.31
C ILE A 56 4.81 -12.90 3.24
N ALA A 57 4.62 -14.19 3.47
CA ALA A 57 3.64 -14.73 4.41
C ALA A 57 4.18 -16.00 5.07
N GLY A 58 3.93 -16.18 6.37
CA GLY A 58 4.35 -17.33 7.14
C GLY A 58 3.63 -17.39 8.48
N LYS A 59 3.95 -18.41 9.29
CA LYS A 59 3.35 -18.56 10.62
C LYS A 59 3.75 -17.38 11.52
N GLN A 60 2.79 -16.52 11.87
CA GLN A 60 2.97 -15.31 12.69
C GLN A 60 3.96 -14.28 12.08
N MET A 61 4.16 -14.29 10.75
CA MET A 61 4.99 -13.31 10.06
C MET A 61 4.44 -12.99 8.67
N GLY A 62 4.70 -11.79 8.19
CA GLY A 62 4.32 -11.38 6.83
C GLY A 62 4.07 -9.88 6.69
N ALA A 63 3.77 -9.46 5.46
CA ALA A 63 3.23 -8.14 5.14
C ALA A 63 1.71 -8.25 4.94
N PHE A 64 0.95 -7.63 5.83
CA PHE A 64 -0.52 -7.68 5.79
C PHE A 64 -1.06 -6.31 5.39
N MET A 65 -1.43 -6.18 4.12
CA MET A 65 -1.96 -4.94 3.53
C MET A 65 -3.14 -5.32 2.64
N VAL A 66 -4.37 -4.99 3.07
CA VAL A 66 -5.59 -5.33 2.34
C VAL A 66 -6.13 -4.07 1.64
N PRO A 67 -6.37 -4.12 0.32
CA PRO A 67 -6.91 -2.99 -0.41
C PRO A 67 -8.33 -2.66 0.06
N GLN A 68 -8.68 -1.38 0.02
CA GLN A 68 -10.00 -0.91 0.41
C GLN A 68 -11.06 -1.18 -0.65
N ILE A 69 -12.32 -1.21 -0.24
CA ILE A 69 -13.46 -1.24 -1.16
C ILE A 69 -13.36 -0.06 -2.12
N GLY A 70 -13.53 -0.31 -3.40
CA GLY A 70 -13.36 0.65 -4.48
C GLY A 70 -11.96 0.72 -5.09
N SER A 71 -10.94 0.12 -4.44
CA SER A 71 -9.57 0.10 -4.99
C SER A 71 -9.46 -0.78 -6.22
N GLY A 72 -8.62 -0.36 -7.17
CA GLY A 72 -8.21 -1.16 -8.31
C GLY A 72 -7.25 -2.28 -7.91
N VAL A 73 -7.52 -3.50 -8.35
CA VAL A 73 -6.69 -4.68 -8.08
C VAL A 73 -6.43 -5.48 -9.34
N TRP A 74 -5.29 -6.16 -9.37
CA TRP A 74 -4.96 -7.15 -10.37
C TRP A 74 -5.35 -8.53 -9.88
N ILE A 75 -6.14 -9.26 -10.68
CA ILE A 75 -6.63 -10.60 -10.37
C ILE A 75 -6.03 -11.62 -11.34
N GLN A 76 -5.55 -12.71 -10.81
CA GLN A 76 -5.19 -13.94 -11.51
C GLN A 76 -6.06 -15.10 -11.02
N TYR A 77 -6.01 -16.22 -11.71
CA TYR A 77 -6.80 -17.40 -11.37
C TYR A 77 -5.91 -18.64 -11.31
N GLU A 78 -5.97 -19.41 -10.23
CA GLU A 78 -5.20 -20.63 -10.06
C GLU A 78 -5.56 -21.64 -11.16
N GLY A 79 -4.59 -22.03 -11.99
CA GLY A 79 -4.83 -22.89 -13.14
C GLY A 79 -5.86 -22.35 -14.16
N GLY A 80 -6.10 -21.02 -14.12
CA GLY A 80 -7.11 -20.36 -14.95
C GLY A 80 -8.55 -20.55 -14.47
N ASP A 81 -8.79 -21.10 -13.29
CA ASP A 81 -10.10 -21.41 -12.75
C ASP A 81 -10.75 -20.16 -12.13
N PRO A 82 -11.87 -19.64 -12.67
CA PRO A 82 -12.50 -18.42 -12.15
C PRO A 82 -13.02 -18.54 -10.71
N ASP A 83 -13.20 -19.77 -10.20
CA ASP A 83 -13.61 -20.01 -8.82
C ASP A 83 -12.47 -19.91 -7.80
N HIS A 84 -11.22 -19.85 -8.29
CA HIS A 84 -10.01 -19.73 -7.48
C HIS A 84 -9.21 -18.45 -7.82
N PRO A 85 -9.77 -17.26 -7.54
CA PRO A 85 -9.09 -15.99 -7.79
C PRO A 85 -7.99 -15.72 -6.76
N VAL A 86 -6.93 -15.04 -7.24
CA VAL A 86 -5.82 -14.52 -6.43
C VAL A 86 -5.62 -13.05 -6.79
N TRP A 87 -5.63 -12.15 -5.81
CA TRP A 87 -5.24 -10.78 -6.05
C TRP A 87 -3.74 -10.61 -5.84
N VAL A 88 -3.08 -10.05 -6.86
CA VAL A 88 -1.61 -10.03 -6.95
C VAL A 88 -1.00 -8.63 -6.85
N GLY A 89 -1.84 -7.61 -6.66
CA GLY A 89 -1.39 -6.23 -6.52
C GLY A 89 -2.53 -5.25 -6.73
N GLY A 90 -2.20 -3.96 -6.63
CA GLY A 90 -3.11 -2.86 -6.88
C GLY A 90 -2.71 -2.03 -8.11
N TRP A 91 -3.63 -1.18 -8.57
CA TRP A 91 -3.37 -0.15 -9.57
C TRP A 91 -4.18 1.10 -9.23
N TRP A 92 -3.68 2.27 -9.64
CA TRP A 92 -4.38 3.54 -9.48
C TRP A 92 -5.11 3.90 -10.77
N GLY A 93 -6.38 4.25 -10.66
CA GLY A 93 -7.20 4.68 -11.78
C GLY A 93 -6.90 6.10 -12.25
N SER A 94 -6.36 6.92 -11.35
CA SER A 94 -5.97 8.31 -11.62
C SER A 94 -4.85 8.77 -10.69
N VAL A 95 -4.20 9.89 -11.04
CA VAL A 95 -3.18 10.52 -10.21
C VAL A 95 -3.73 10.96 -8.84
N ALA A 96 -5.02 11.22 -8.74
CA ALA A 96 -5.66 11.63 -7.48
C ALA A 96 -5.70 10.51 -6.42
N GLU A 97 -5.52 9.25 -6.83
CA GLU A 97 -5.46 8.09 -5.95
C GLU A 97 -4.04 7.82 -5.42
N VAL A 98 -3.03 8.38 -6.09
CA VAL A 98 -1.63 8.22 -5.68
C VAL A 98 -1.38 9.05 -4.41
N PRO A 99 -0.70 8.50 -3.37
CA PRO A 99 -0.35 9.27 -2.19
C PRO A 99 0.42 10.55 -2.55
N ALA A 100 -0.07 11.71 -2.11
CA ALA A 100 0.54 13.00 -2.47
C ALA A 100 2.03 13.09 -2.06
N LEU A 101 2.41 12.42 -0.99
CA LEU A 101 3.81 12.34 -0.55
C LEU A 101 4.72 11.57 -1.53
N ALA A 102 4.16 10.65 -2.32
CA ALA A 102 4.92 9.97 -3.37
C ALA A 102 5.25 10.94 -4.53
N LEU A 103 4.35 11.89 -4.80
CA LEU A 103 4.50 12.90 -5.85
C LEU A 103 5.33 14.12 -5.41
N ALA A 104 5.72 14.19 -4.13
CA ALA A 104 6.54 15.28 -3.60
C ALA A 104 8.04 15.14 -3.94
N GLY A 105 8.47 14.01 -4.47
CA GLY A 105 9.79 13.79 -5.05
C GLY A 105 9.97 14.54 -6.37
N VAL A 106 11.12 14.34 -7.02
CA VAL A 106 11.36 14.89 -8.37
C VAL A 106 10.94 13.89 -9.44
N PRO A 107 10.55 14.34 -10.64
CA PRO A 107 10.30 13.45 -11.77
C PRO A 107 11.53 12.57 -12.06
N GLY A 108 11.35 11.25 -12.07
CA GLY A 108 12.41 10.28 -12.25
C GLY A 108 12.99 9.71 -10.94
N ASP A 109 12.77 10.38 -9.81
CA ASP A 109 13.15 9.93 -8.47
C ASP A 109 12.01 10.22 -7.47
N PRO A 110 10.89 9.50 -7.59
CA PRO A 110 9.74 9.66 -6.70
C PRO A 110 10.05 9.10 -5.30
N ASN A 111 9.41 9.66 -4.28
CA ASN A 111 9.52 9.13 -2.92
C ASN A 111 8.95 7.71 -2.83
N ILE A 112 9.57 6.86 -1.99
CA ILE A 112 8.97 5.58 -1.57
C ILE A 112 8.02 5.88 -0.41
N VAL A 113 6.75 5.48 -0.55
CA VAL A 113 5.69 5.79 0.42
C VAL A 113 4.86 4.56 0.75
N ILE A 114 4.71 4.29 2.05
CA ILE A 114 3.69 3.38 2.58
C ILE A 114 2.72 4.24 3.39
N GLN A 115 1.45 4.31 2.97
CA GLN A 115 0.48 5.22 3.55
C GLN A 115 -0.87 4.56 3.75
N THR A 116 -1.51 4.87 4.88
CA THR A 116 -2.91 4.53 5.13
C THR A 116 -3.84 5.60 4.55
N THR A 117 -5.12 5.32 4.43
CA THR A 117 -6.14 6.27 3.93
C THR A 117 -6.21 7.56 4.74
N LEU A 118 -6.00 7.46 6.06
CA LEU A 118 -5.95 8.63 6.95
C LEU A 118 -4.56 9.28 6.99
N GLN A 119 -3.67 8.95 6.03
CA GLN A 119 -2.36 9.56 5.85
C GLN A 119 -1.36 9.35 7.01
N ASN A 120 -1.49 8.26 7.79
CA ASN A 120 -0.35 7.79 8.53
C ASN A 120 0.65 7.20 7.53
N ALA A 121 1.90 7.61 7.55
CA ALA A 121 2.84 7.29 6.49
C ALA A 121 4.26 6.98 6.98
N ILE A 122 4.93 6.13 6.22
CA ILE A 122 6.39 5.97 6.18
C ILE A 122 6.83 6.49 4.82
N VAL A 123 7.76 7.43 4.80
CA VAL A 123 8.29 8.05 3.57
C VAL A 123 9.80 7.95 3.56
N MET A 124 10.36 7.58 2.43
CA MET A 124 11.80 7.67 2.14
C MET A 124 11.99 8.52 0.89
N SER A 125 12.86 9.51 0.98
CA SER A 125 13.15 10.47 -0.09
C SER A 125 14.64 10.70 -0.20
N ASP A 126 15.18 10.61 -1.40
CA ASP A 126 16.58 10.90 -1.69
C ASP A 126 16.86 12.39 -1.97
N LEU A 127 15.85 13.24 -1.82
CA LEU A 127 16.04 14.69 -1.90
C LEU A 127 17.03 15.16 -0.82
N PRO A 128 17.96 16.07 -1.14
CA PRO A 128 18.88 16.60 -0.15
C PRO A 128 18.21 17.60 0.79
N GLY A 129 18.80 17.78 1.98
CA GLY A 129 18.39 18.80 2.94
C GLY A 129 17.12 18.44 3.73
N PRO A 130 16.37 19.46 4.19
CA PRO A 130 15.25 19.26 5.12
C PRO A 130 14.04 18.53 4.53
N THR A 131 13.95 18.41 3.20
CA THR A 131 12.82 17.80 2.49
C THR A 131 13.04 16.31 2.18
N GLY A 132 14.26 15.81 2.36
CA GLY A 132 14.63 14.42 2.13
C GLY A 132 14.67 13.59 3.40
N GLY A 133 15.26 12.38 3.28
CA GLY A 133 15.46 11.44 4.36
C GLY A 133 14.28 10.53 4.66
N ILE A 134 14.21 10.06 5.89
CA ILE A 134 13.18 9.11 6.36
C ILE A 134 12.20 9.85 7.25
N MET A 135 10.91 9.72 6.99
CA MET A 135 9.84 10.31 7.79
C MET A 135 8.81 9.26 8.22
N LEU A 136 8.54 9.24 9.52
CA LEU A 136 7.32 8.64 10.08
C LEU A 136 6.34 9.77 10.37
N LYS A 137 5.10 9.65 9.89
CA LYS A 137 4.08 10.70 10.04
C LYS A 137 2.77 10.10 10.51
N SER A 138 2.11 10.75 11.48
CA SER A 138 0.73 10.47 11.85
C SER A 138 -0.25 11.43 11.17
N THR A 139 -1.53 11.03 11.11
CA THR A 139 -2.64 11.88 10.64
C THR A 139 -2.72 13.22 11.39
N THR A 140 -2.38 13.23 12.67
CA THR A 140 -2.49 14.42 13.54
C THR A 140 -1.27 15.34 13.49
N GLY A 141 -0.29 15.04 12.62
CA GLY A 141 0.90 15.87 12.42
C GLY A 141 2.07 15.54 13.35
N ALA A 142 2.00 14.49 14.16
CA ALA A 142 3.19 13.99 14.84
C ALA A 142 4.15 13.38 13.81
N THR A 143 5.45 13.67 13.94
CA THR A 143 6.49 13.21 13.01
C THR A 143 7.76 12.80 13.71
N ILE A 144 8.46 11.83 13.11
CA ILE A 144 9.88 11.57 13.33
C ILE A 144 10.57 11.69 11.97
N ILE A 145 11.55 12.59 11.84
CA ILE A 145 12.27 12.85 10.60
C ILE A 145 13.76 12.66 10.85
N VAL A 146 14.43 11.92 9.98
CA VAL A 146 15.88 11.76 9.94
C VAL A 146 16.34 12.17 8.54
N ASN A 147 17.14 13.25 8.45
CA ASN A 147 17.66 13.75 7.18
C ASN A 147 19.06 14.37 7.34
N ASP A 148 19.60 14.97 6.26
CA ASP A 148 20.93 15.57 6.24
C ASP A 148 21.11 16.73 7.22
N THR A 149 20.03 17.35 7.67
CA THR A 149 20.08 18.51 8.58
C THR A 149 19.99 18.10 10.04
N GLY A 150 19.46 16.89 10.35
CA GLY A 150 19.36 16.39 11.71
C GLY A 150 18.25 15.37 11.93
N ILE A 151 17.87 15.23 13.21
CA ILE A 151 16.77 14.39 13.66
C ILE A 151 15.72 15.27 14.33
N PHE A 152 14.48 15.16 13.91
CA PHE A 152 13.36 15.96 14.35
C PHE A 152 12.24 15.06 14.86
N ILE A 153 11.84 15.24 16.11
CA ILE A 153 10.72 14.53 16.72
C ILE A 153 9.72 15.57 17.17
N GLN A 154 8.48 15.49 16.70
CA GLN A 154 7.41 16.41 17.11
C GLN A 154 6.08 15.67 17.28
N ASN A 155 5.30 16.15 18.24
CA ASN A 155 3.99 15.56 18.53
C ASN A 155 2.83 16.20 17.75
N GLY A 156 3.09 17.18 16.87
CA GLY A 156 2.07 17.93 16.14
C GLY A 156 1.24 18.91 17.01
N LYS A 157 1.63 19.12 18.27
CA LYS A 157 0.95 20.00 19.23
C LYS A 157 1.89 20.97 19.93
N GLY A 158 3.11 21.17 19.40
CA GLY A 158 4.08 22.12 19.90
C GLY A 158 5.24 21.54 20.72
N ALA A 159 5.16 20.29 21.18
CA ALA A 159 6.32 19.65 21.81
C ALA A 159 7.26 19.07 20.76
N SER A 160 8.58 19.30 20.91
CA SER A 160 9.60 18.85 19.97
C SER A 160 10.94 18.52 20.63
N ILE A 161 11.68 17.61 19.99
CA ILE A 161 13.10 17.36 20.22
C ILE A 161 13.78 17.51 18.86
N VAL A 162 14.81 18.35 18.81
CA VAL A 162 15.59 18.62 17.59
C VAL A 162 17.05 18.38 17.88
N MET A 163 17.68 17.55 17.04
CA MET A 163 19.12 17.26 17.10
C MET A 163 19.76 17.75 15.81
N THR A 164 20.62 18.78 15.91
CA THR A 164 21.35 19.35 14.78
C THR A 164 22.81 19.59 15.17
N GLY A 165 23.76 19.06 14.39
CA GLY A 165 25.16 19.06 14.75
C GLY A 165 25.37 18.48 16.18
N PRO A 166 26.09 19.15 17.07
CA PRO A 166 26.32 18.70 18.45
C PRO A 166 25.18 19.07 19.42
N THR A 167 24.15 19.79 18.97
CA THR A 167 23.14 20.41 19.83
C THR A 167 21.86 19.60 19.89
N VAL A 168 21.30 19.41 21.08
CA VAL A 168 19.95 18.91 21.33
C VAL A 168 19.09 20.03 21.91
N THR A 169 17.97 20.31 21.26
CA THR A 169 17.01 21.34 21.66
C THR A 169 15.67 20.72 21.96
N ILE A 170 15.08 21.06 23.11
CA ILE A 170 13.76 20.60 23.53
C ILE A 170 12.81 21.79 23.58
N ASN A 171 11.63 21.67 22.97
CA ASN A 171 10.57 22.69 22.95
C ASN A 171 11.10 24.08 22.55
N ALA A 172 11.70 24.17 21.37
CA ALA A 172 12.21 25.41 20.79
C ALA A 172 13.19 26.19 21.70
N GLY A 173 13.96 25.47 22.53
CA GLY A 173 14.97 26.09 23.40
C GLY A 173 14.59 26.18 24.87
N ALA A 174 13.49 25.59 25.33
CA ALA A 174 13.19 25.45 26.75
C ALA A 174 14.30 24.68 27.51
N LEU A 175 14.98 23.75 26.82
CA LEU A 175 16.21 23.09 27.25
C LEU A 175 17.12 22.92 26.06
N VAL A 176 18.38 23.37 26.18
CA VAL A 176 19.44 23.17 25.17
C VAL A 176 20.61 22.44 25.82
N VAL A 177 21.04 21.36 25.17
CA VAL A 177 22.22 20.60 25.55
C VAL A 177 23.23 20.69 24.39
N VAL A 178 24.44 21.11 24.67
CA VAL A 178 25.55 21.29 23.71
C VAL A 178 26.74 20.43 24.10
#